data_0cf42858f8dbd02253dfd3e2241264a5
#
_entry.id   0cf42858f8dbd02253dfd3e2241264a5
#
_cell.length_a   1.000
_cell.length_b   1.000
_cell.length_c   1.000
_cell.angle_alpha   90.00
_cell.angle_beta   90.00
_cell.angle_gamma   90.00
#
_symmetry.space_group_name_H-M   'P 1'
#
loop_
_entity.id
_entity.type
_entity.pdbx_description
1 polymer ?
#
loop_
_entity_poly.entity_id
_entity_poly.type
_entity_poly.pdbx_seq_one_letter_code
_entity_poly.pdbx_strand_id
1 'polypeptide(L)'
;MPATTKKQFEVFSKEVRKWAEYFGLKCWEIYTLQAEPEEAGSCVSWAYVDKLARNATICLATEWPDSTPLTDYELRRAAFHEIAEVMLGPLQCLAGSRTVTAEEIESECHIIIQRLTNTVWEDSQRRGK
;
A
#
# COMPACT_ATOMS: atom_id res chain seq x y z
N MET A 1 1.69 -3.70 24.60
CA MET A 1 1.46 -3.30 23.20
C MET A 1 0.05 -2.76 23.04
N PRO A 2 -0.10 -1.55 22.51
CA PRO A 2 -1.45 -0.98 22.37
C PRO A 2 -2.28 -1.73 21.32
N ALA A 3 -3.54 -1.96 21.66
CA ALA A 3 -4.50 -2.63 20.78
C ALA A 3 -5.16 -1.60 19.84
N THR A 4 -5.30 -1.97 18.57
CA THR A 4 -6.03 -1.14 17.61
C THR A 4 -7.53 -1.32 17.81
N THR A 5 -8.29 -0.23 17.71
CA THR A 5 -9.74 -0.23 17.88
C THR A 5 -10.43 -0.36 16.52
N LYS A 6 -11.72 -0.67 16.55
CA LYS A 6 -12.55 -0.69 15.34
C LYS A 6 -12.57 0.67 14.64
N LYS A 7 -12.60 1.76 15.41
CA LYS A 7 -12.57 3.12 14.88
C LYS A 7 -11.25 3.41 14.18
N GLN A 8 -10.14 2.95 14.76
CA GLN A 8 -8.82 3.09 14.15
C GLN A 8 -8.70 2.27 12.87
N PHE A 9 -9.27 1.07 12.85
CA PHE A 9 -9.35 0.28 11.63
C PHE A 9 -10.15 1.00 10.53
N GLU A 10 -11.22 1.70 10.87
CA GLU A 10 -11.98 2.51 9.92
C GLU A 10 -11.14 3.65 9.34
N VAL A 11 -10.34 4.32 10.18
CA VAL A 11 -9.39 5.37 9.71
C VAL A 11 -8.39 4.77 8.72
N PHE A 12 -7.80 3.65 9.07
CA PHE A 12 -6.85 2.94 8.21
C PHE A 12 -7.48 2.53 6.87
N SER A 13 -8.65 1.90 6.92
CA SER A 13 -9.36 1.42 5.72
C SER A 13 -9.74 2.55 4.79
N LYS A 14 -10.18 3.68 5.34
CA LYS A 14 -10.52 4.87 4.56
C LYS A 14 -9.30 5.44 3.83
N GLU A 15 -8.16 5.49 4.49
CA GLU A 15 -6.91 5.94 3.88
C GLU A 15 -6.43 4.98 2.78
N VAL A 16 -6.58 3.67 2.99
CA VAL A 16 -6.26 2.67 1.96
C VAL A 16 -7.07 2.95 0.69
N ARG A 17 -8.37 3.14 0.83
CA ARG A 17 -9.25 3.43 -0.32
C ARG A 17 -8.89 4.76 -0.98
N LYS A 18 -8.59 5.79 -0.19
CA LYS A 18 -8.18 7.11 -0.68
C LYS A 18 -6.95 7.01 -1.58
N TRP A 19 -5.90 6.34 -1.13
CA TRP A 19 -4.66 6.24 -1.89
C TRP A 19 -4.77 5.30 -3.08
N ALA A 20 -5.55 4.22 -2.97
CA ALA A 20 -5.84 3.35 -4.10
C ALA A 20 -6.54 4.12 -5.23
N GLU A 21 -7.51 4.95 -4.89
CA GLU A 21 -8.20 5.81 -5.84
C GLU A 21 -7.26 6.88 -6.40
N TYR A 22 -6.49 7.53 -5.55
CA TYR A 22 -5.56 8.58 -5.95
C TYR A 22 -4.56 8.08 -7.00
N PHE A 23 -3.96 6.91 -6.79
CA PHE A 23 -3.01 6.33 -7.74
C PHE A 23 -3.65 5.57 -8.89
N GLY A 24 -4.98 5.59 -8.99
CA GLY A 24 -5.68 4.99 -10.11
C GLY A 24 -5.61 3.47 -10.14
N LEU A 25 -5.58 2.80 -8.99
CA LEU A 25 -5.54 1.35 -8.90
C LEU A 25 -6.93 0.73 -9.09
N LYS A 26 -7.64 1.15 -10.11
CA LYS A 26 -9.04 0.76 -10.37
C LYS A 26 -9.20 -0.68 -10.83
N CYS A 27 -8.16 -1.23 -11.44
CA CYS A 27 -8.16 -2.62 -11.88
C CYS A 27 -7.77 -3.60 -10.77
N TRP A 28 -7.49 -3.10 -9.57
CA TRP A 28 -7.17 -3.91 -8.41
C TRP A 28 -8.39 -4.07 -7.51
N GLU A 29 -8.59 -5.28 -6.99
CA GLU A 29 -9.51 -5.54 -5.90
C GLU A 29 -8.73 -5.48 -4.60
N ILE A 30 -9.03 -4.49 -3.75
CA ILE A 30 -8.29 -4.24 -2.52
C ILE A 30 -9.21 -4.40 -1.33
N TYR A 31 -8.84 -5.30 -0.43
CA TYR A 31 -9.57 -5.60 0.80
C TYR A 31 -8.75 -5.15 2.00
N THR A 32 -9.44 -4.74 3.06
CA THR A 32 -8.80 -4.41 4.33
C THR A 32 -9.27 -5.36 5.41
N LEU A 33 -8.37 -5.72 6.32
CA LEU A 33 -8.62 -6.67 7.38
C LEU A 33 -7.84 -6.28 8.63
N GLN A 34 -8.46 -6.41 9.79
CA GLN A 34 -7.77 -6.28 11.07
C GLN A 34 -7.42 -7.70 11.55
N ALA A 35 -6.15 -7.99 11.72
CA ALA A 35 -5.69 -9.34 12.02
C ALA A 35 -4.43 -9.35 12.90
N GLU A 36 -4.18 -10.49 13.52
CA GLU A 36 -2.94 -10.69 14.27
C GLU A 36 -1.82 -11.03 13.29
N PRO A 37 -0.63 -10.39 13.42
CA PRO A 37 0.53 -10.81 12.65
C PRO A 37 1.04 -12.17 13.15
N GLU A 38 1.80 -12.88 12.31
CA GLU A 38 2.39 -14.17 12.69
C GLU A 38 3.21 -14.07 13.98
N GLU A 39 3.93 -12.97 14.15
CA GLU A 39 4.70 -12.69 15.34
C GLU A 39 4.20 -11.38 15.95
N ALA A 40 3.69 -11.45 17.18
CA ALA A 40 3.13 -10.30 17.88
C ALA A 40 4.15 -9.17 18.00
N GLY A 41 3.74 -7.94 17.65
CA GLY A 41 4.59 -6.76 17.73
C GLY A 41 5.66 -6.66 16.65
N SER A 42 5.60 -7.51 15.62
CA SER A 42 6.59 -7.50 14.53
C SER A 42 6.34 -6.39 13.50
N CYS A 43 5.11 -5.93 13.37
CA CYS A 43 4.75 -4.90 12.39
C CYS A 43 3.43 -4.21 12.75
N VAL A 44 3.18 -3.07 12.13
CA VAL A 44 1.93 -2.31 12.31
C VAL A 44 0.87 -2.70 11.27
N SER A 45 1.33 -3.09 10.09
CA SER A 45 0.46 -3.47 8.96
C SER A 45 1.27 -4.32 7.98
N TRP A 46 0.57 -4.99 7.06
CA TRP A 46 1.20 -5.74 5.99
C TRP A 46 0.22 -5.92 4.83
N ALA A 47 0.73 -6.33 3.68
CA ALA A 47 -0.08 -6.58 2.49
C ALA A 47 0.22 -7.95 1.90
N TYR A 48 -0.83 -8.67 1.53
CA TYR A 48 -0.74 -9.84 0.65
C TYR A 48 -1.15 -9.39 -0.74
N VAL A 49 -0.22 -9.44 -1.69
CA VAL A 49 -0.44 -8.95 -3.04
C VAL A 49 -0.40 -10.12 -4.02
N ASP A 50 -1.53 -10.41 -4.65
CA ASP A 50 -1.59 -11.35 -5.77
C ASP A 50 -1.46 -10.55 -7.06
N LYS A 51 -0.27 -10.58 -7.63
CA LYS A 51 0.11 -9.76 -8.79
C LYS A 51 -0.56 -10.21 -10.07
N LEU A 52 -0.84 -11.51 -10.19
CA LEU A 52 -1.47 -12.06 -11.38
C LEU A 52 -2.98 -11.81 -11.40
N ALA A 53 -3.64 -12.04 -10.27
CA ALA A 53 -5.08 -11.80 -10.13
C ALA A 53 -5.43 -10.32 -9.91
N ARG A 54 -4.44 -9.48 -9.62
CA ARG A 54 -4.60 -8.06 -9.29
C ARG A 54 -5.55 -7.84 -8.12
N ASN A 55 -5.31 -8.58 -7.04
CA ASN A 55 -5.99 -8.34 -5.78
C ASN A 55 -4.97 -8.23 -4.65
N ALA A 56 -5.36 -7.55 -3.59
CA ALA A 56 -4.53 -7.37 -2.43
C ALA A 56 -5.40 -7.35 -1.17
N THR A 57 -4.88 -7.95 -0.10
CA THR A 57 -5.46 -7.83 1.23
C THR A 57 -4.49 -7.05 2.08
N ILE A 58 -4.95 -5.92 2.59
CA ILE A 58 -4.14 -5.03 3.42
C ILE A 58 -4.60 -5.18 4.86
N CYS A 59 -3.67 -5.59 5.72
CA CYS A 59 -3.97 -5.93 7.10
C CYS A 59 -3.44 -4.87 8.06
N LEU A 60 -4.27 -4.47 9.01
CA LEU A 60 -3.86 -3.70 10.17
C LEU A 60 -3.66 -4.66 11.34
N ALA A 61 -2.51 -4.59 12.00
CA ALA A 61 -2.24 -5.42 13.16
C ALA A 61 -3.21 -5.08 14.30
N THR A 62 -3.68 -6.11 14.99
CA THR A 62 -4.57 -5.96 16.16
C THR A 62 -3.86 -5.32 17.34
N GLU A 63 -2.55 -5.51 17.46
CA GLU A 63 -1.70 -4.87 18.47
C GLU A 63 -0.45 -4.32 17.80
N TRP A 64 -0.09 -3.10 18.14
CA TRP A 64 1.07 -2.43 17.57
C TRP A 64 2.31 -2.59 18.45
N PRO A 65 3.52 -2.59 17.84
CA PRO A 65 4.75 -2.57 18.62
C PRO A 65 4.83 -1.29 19.47
N ASP A 66 5.41 -1.41 20.67
CA ASP A 66 5.58 -0.26 21.57
C ASP A 66 6.47 0.83 20.98
N SER A 67 7.30 0.49 20.00
CA SER A 67 8.20 1.43 19.32
C SER A 67 7.49 2.41 18.38
N THR A 68 6.23 2.13 18.03
CA THR A 68 5.47 2.97 17.10
C THR A 68 4.24 3.56 17.78
N PRO A 69 4.12 4.89 17.86
CA PRO A 69 2.94 5.51 18.46
C PRO A 69 1.67 5.17 17.66
N LEU A 70 0.61 4.76 18.34
CA LEU A 70 -0.68 4.47 17.73
C LEU A 70 -1.50 5.75 17.62
N THR A 71 -1.27 6.52 16.56
CA THR A 71 -1.93 7.78 16.28
C THR A 71 -2.60 7.74 14.90
N ASP A 72 -3.53 8.64 14.66
CA ASP A 72 -4.17 8.77 13.34
C ASP A 72 -3.14 9.03 12.24
N TYR A 73 -2.12 9.83 12.53
CA TYR A 73 -1.04 10.10 11.59
C TYR A 73 -0.31 8.80 11.19
N GLU A 74 0.06 7.97 12.17
CA GLU A 74 0.77 6.71 11.89
C GLU A 74 -0.13 5.68 11.22
N LEU A 75 -1.43 5.66 11.54
CA LEU A 75 -2.41 4.81 10.84
C LEU A 75 -2.49 5.17 9.36
N ARG A 76 -2.59 6.45 9.06
CA ARG A 76 -2.65 6.92 7.67
C ARG A 76 -1.34 6.69 6.92
N ARG A 77 -0.22 6.89 7.61
CA ARG A 77 1.10 6.62 7.04
C ARG A 77 1.28 5.14 6.69
N ALA A 78 0.84 4.25 7.58
CA ALA A 78 0.87 2.80 7.34
C ALA A 78 0.01 2.42 6.13
N ALA A 79 -1.18 2.98 6.02
CA ALA A 79 -2.08 2.74 4.87
C ALA A 79 -1.42 3.15 3.55
N PHE A 80 -0.78 4.31 3.51
CA PHE A 80 -0.03 4.77 2.34
C PHE A 80 1.11 3.80 1.98
N HIS A 81 1.86 3.36 2.97
CA HIS A 81 2.97 2.42 2.78
C HIS A 81 2.48 1.14 2.09
N GLU A 82 1.38 0.57 2.56
CA GLU A 82 0.85 -0.68 1.99
C GLU A 82 0.33 -0.48 0.56
N ILE A 83 -0.30 0.64 0.26
CA ILE A 83 -0.73 0.94 -1.11
C ILE A 83 0.48 1.11 -2.05
N ALA A 84 1.56 1.71 -1.57
CA ALA A 84 2.80 1.79 -2.33
C ALA A 84 3.35 0.39 -2.65
N GLU A 85 3.27 -0.55 -1.72
CA GLU A 85 3.66 -1.95 -1.97
C GLU A 85 2.79 -2.62 -3.03
N VAL A 86 1.48 -2.35 -3.03
CA VAL A 86 0.59 -2.85 -4.09
C VAL A 86 1.02 -2.30 -5.45
N MET A 87 1.31 -1.01 -5.50
CA MET A 87 1.74 -0.35 -6.75
C MET A 87 3.05 -0.92 -7.29
N LEU A 88 3.98 -1.28 -6.39
CA LEU A 88 5.28 -1.86 -6.76
C LEU A 88 5.23 -3.38 -6.97
N GLY A 89 4.11 -4.01 -6.62
CA GLY A 89 3.96 -5.47 -6.68
C GLY A 89 4.31 -6.10 -8.02
N PRO A 90 3.77 -5.62 -9.16
CA PRO A 90 4.12 -6.17 -10.47
C PRO A 90 5.62 -6.07 -10.79
N LEU A 91 6.25 -4.96 -10.46
CA LEU A 91 7.69 -4.78 -10.66
C LEU A 91 8.50 -5.77 -9.81
N GLN A 92 8.11 -5.97 -8.55
CA GLN A 92 8.75 -6.94 -7.66
C GLN A 92 8.63 -8.36 -8.20
N CYS A 93 7.46 -8.69 -8.79
CA CYS A 93 7.24 -9.99 -9.41
C CYS A 93 8.22 -10.25 -10.56
N LEU A 94 8.37 -9.26 -11.43
CA LEU A 94 9.31 -9.33 -12.54
C LEU A 94 10.75 -9.46 -12.06
N ALA A 95 11.13 -8.68 -11.05
CA ALA A 95 12.50 -8.71 -10.51
C ALA A 95 12.86 -10.08 -9.92
N GLY A 96 11.88 -10.85 -9.43
CA GLY A 96 12.09 -12.20 -8.91
C GLY A 96 12.04 -13.29 -9.98
N SER A 97 11.72 -12.98 -11.21
CA SER A 97 11.59 -13.96 -12.30
C SER A 97 12.92 -14.21 -13.00
N ARG A 98 13.21 -15.47 -13.30
CA ARG A 98 14.42 -15.87 -14.06
C ARG A 98 14.27 -15.63 -15.56
N THR A 99 13.04 -15.45 -16.04
CA THR A 99 12.74 -15.36 -17.48
C THR A 99 12.37 -13.95 -17.91
N VAL A 100 12.41 -12.99 -16.98
CA VAL A 100 12.05 -11.60 -17.28
C VAL A 100 13.11 -10.94 -18.16
N THR A 101 12.65 -10.09 -19.08
CA THR A 101 13.54 -9.27 -19.92
C THR A 101 13.71 -7.88 -19.33
N ALA A 102 14.79 -7.19 -19.72
CA ALA A 102 15.01 -5.79 -19.35
C ALA A 102 13.86 -4.90 -19.85
N GLU A 103 13.31 -5.20 -21.02
CA GLU A 103 12.18 -4.46 -21.60
C GLU A 103 10.91 -4.58 -20.76
N GLU A 104 10.63 -5.77 -20.20
CA GLU A 104 9.49 -5.97 -19.32
C GLU A 104 9.63 -5.17 -18.02
N ILE A 105 10.83 -5.15 -17.45
CA ILE A 105 11.12 -4.36 -16.24
C ILE A 105 10.95 -2.87 -16.55
N GLU A 106 11.51 -2.40 -17.66
CA GLU A 106 11.39 -1.00 -18.08
C GLU A 106 9.94 -0.61 -18.28
N SER A 107 9.14 -1.48 -18.91
CA SER A 107 7.70 -1.24 -19.13
C SER A 107 6.96 -1.06 -17.80
N GLU A 108 7.22 -1.92 -16.81
CA GLU A 108 6.59 -1.78 -15.48
C GLU A 108 7.07 -0.52 -14.76
N CYS A 109 8.33 -0.16 -14.88
CA CYS A 109 8.83 1.10 -14.34
C CYS A 109 8.10 2.31 -14.93
N HIS A 110 7.85 2.30 -16.25
CA HIS A 110 7.11 3.38 -16.91
C HIS A 110 5.66 3.48 -16.45
N ILE A 111 5.00 2.36 -16.15
CA ILE A 111 3.65 2.36 -15.59
C ILE A 111 3.66 3.11 -14.24
N ILE A 112 4.61 2.81 -13.37
CA ILE A 112 4.75 3.46 -12.07
C ILE A 112 5.06 4.95 -12.26
N ILE A 113 6.00 5.29 -13.13
CA ILE A 113 6.36 6.67 -13.43
C ILE A 113 5.15 7.44 -13.95
N GLN A 114 4.36 6.84 -14.83
CA GLN A 114 3.15 7.48 -15.37
C GLN A 114 2.12 7.75 -14.27
N ARG A 115 1.93 6.82 -13.33
CA ARG A 115 1.04 7.02 -12.18
C ARG A 115 1.54 8.19 -11.30
N LEU A 116 2.84 8.26 -11.04
CA LEU A 116 3.42 9.35 -10.25
C LEU A 116 3.30 10.68 -10.99
N THR A 117 3.50 10.68 -12.32
CA THR A 117 3.35 11.88 -13.14
C THR A 117 1.92 12.40 -13.12
N ASN A 118 0.95 11.51 -13.27
CA ASN A 118 -0.47 11.88 -13.31
C ASN A 118 -1.02 12.27 -11.93
N THR A 119 -0.30 12.02 -10.86
CA THR A 119 -0.76 12.30 -9.50
C THR A 119 0.14 13.32 -8.80
N VAL A 120 1.30 12.91 -8.35
CA VAL A 120 2.18 13.76 -7.54
C VAL A 120 2.65 15.00 -8.31
N TRP A 121 3.10 14.80 -9.56
CA TRP A 121 3.59 15.93 -10.37
C TRP A 121 2.45 16.90 -10.70
N GLU A 122 1.30 16.39 -11.15
CA GLU A 122 0.14 17.23 -11.47
C GLU A 122 -0.34 18.03 -10.25
N ASP A 123 -0.41 17.38 -9.09
CA ASP A 123 -0.79 18.06 -7.85
C ASP A 123 0.20 19.16 -7.46
N SER A 124 1.51 18.90 -7.65
CA SER A 124 2.53 19.91 -7.36
C SER A 124 2.38 21.15 -8.24
N GLN A 125 1.96 20.98 -9.51
CA GLN A 125 1.73 22.09 -10.41
C GLN A 125 0.49 22.92 -10.00
N ARG A 126 -0.57 22.28 -9.54
CA ARG A 126 -1.77 22.96 -9.04
C ARG A 126 -1.47 23.78 -7.79
N ARG A 127 -0.65 23.27 -6.89
CA ARG A 127 -0.27 23.95 -5.63
C ARG A 127 0.70 25.11 -5.89
N GLY A 128 1.47 25.05 -6.96
CA GLY A 128 2.42 26.10 -7.36
C GLY A 128 1.78 27.30 -8.05
N LYS A 129 0.49 27.28 -8.24
CA LYS A 129 -0.24 28.40 -8.90
C LYS A 129 -0.97 29.27 -7.85
#